data_c981d90200fe8f404bcdc69d93cd8661
#
_entry.id   c981d90200fe8f404bcdc69d93cd8661
#
_cell.length_a   1.000
_cell.length_b   1.000
_cell.length_c   1.000
_cell.angle_alpha   90.00
_cell.angle_beta   90.00
_cell.angle_gamma   90.00
#
_symmetry.space_group_name_H-M   'P 1'
#
loop_
_entity.id
_entity.type
_entity.pdbx_description
1 polymer ?
#
loop_
_entity_poly.entity_id
_entity_poly.type
_entity_poly.pdbx_seq_one_letter_code
_entity_poly.pdbx_strand_id
1 'polypeptide(L)' 'MRLDTTPLPRHSVICEFDSKTHKGTYWVAGKILTVATGGGGRSRQVGALQPELLARELLLELVKTGKV' A
#
# COMPACT_ATOMS: atom_id res chain seq x y z
N MET A 1 -25.29 3.51 19.59
CA MET A 1 -25.32 3.84 18.19
C MET A 1 -24.02 3.42 17.56
N ARG A 2 -24.12 3.07 16.36
CA ARG A 2 -22.95 2.60 15.68
C ARG A 2 -22.45 3.67 14.74
N LEU A 3 -21.19 3.90 14.82
CA LEU A 3 -20.58 4.84 13.90
C LEU A 3 -20.61 4.25 12.51
N ASP A 4 -20.58 5.14 11.56
CA ASP A 4 -20.39 4.70 10.20
C ASP A 4 -19.01 4.11 10.09
N THR A 5 -18.96 2.83 9.88
CA THR A 5 -17.70 2.12 9.78
C THR A 5 -17.41 1.72 8.35
N THR A 6 -17.96 2.47 7.40
CA THR A 6 -17.63 2.20 6.01
C THR A 6 -16.12 2.21 5.83
N PRO A 7 -15.54 1.10 5.43
CA PRO A 7 -14.09 1.07 5.26
C PRO A 7 -13.65 1.97 4.11
N LEU A 8 -12.46 2.48 4.22
CA LEU A 8 -11.86 3.22 3.12
C LEU A 8 -11.73 2.31 1.92
N PRO A 9 -11.88 2.87 0.72
CA PRO A 9 -11.63 2.08 -0.48
C PRO A 9 -10.23 1.50 -0.45
N ARG A 10 -10.13 0.21 -0.70
CA ARG A 10 -8.84 -0.47 -0.75
C ARG A 10 -8.60 -0.96 -2.15
N HIS A 11 -7.37 -0.84 -2.57
CA HIS A 11 -6.97 -1.19 -3.92
C HIS A 11 -5.84 -2.20 -3.87
N SER A 12 -5.84 -3.09 -4.83
CA SER A 12 -4.73 -4.03 -4.96
C SER A 12 -3.57 -3.36 -5.64
N VAL A 13 -2.37 -3.71 -5.20
CA VAL A 13 -1.15 -3.24 -5.86
C VAL A 13 -0.23 -4.45 -5.98
N ILE A 14 0.47 -4.52 -7.11
CA ILE A 14 1.41 -5.60 -7.34
C ILE A 14 2.74 -5.02 -7.79
N CYS A 15 3.80 -5.75 -7.50
CA CYS A 15 5.11 -5.44 -8.07
C CYS A 15 5.83 -6.74 -8.33
N GLU A 16 6.79 -6.67 -9.24
CA GLU A 16 7.65 -7.81 -9.51
C GLU A 16 9.04 -7.50 -9.00
N PHE A 17 9.60 -8.46 -8.28
CA PHE A 17 10.94 -8.35 -7.75
C PHE A 17 11.56 -9.73 -7.72
N ASP A 18 12.73 -9.84 -8.30
CA ASP A 18 13.48 -11.10 -8.31
C ASP A 18 12.67 -12.23 -8.94
N SER A 19 12.01 -11.92 -10.07
CA SER A 19 11.20 -12.86 -10.85
C SER A 19 9.98 -13.37 -10.10
N LYS A 20 9.58 -12.70 -9.02
CA LYS A 20 8.39 -13.06 -8.27
C LYS A 20 7.43 -11.89 -8.24
N THR A 21 6.15 -12.22 -8.29
CA THR A 21 5.10 -11.22 -8.20
C THR A 21 4.64 -11.13 -6.75
N HIS A 22 4.62 -9.92 -6.23
CA HIS A 22 4.20 -9.65 -4.86
C HIS A 22 2.97 -8.80 -4.87
N LYS A 23 2.07 -9.05 -3.93
CA LYS A 23 0.81 -8.34 -3.83
C LYS A 23 0.71 -7.60 -2.52
N GLY A 24 0.04 -6.48 -2.56
CA GLY A 24 -0.31 -5.74 -1.37
C GLY A 24 -1.63 -5.04 -1.57
N THR A 25 -2.07 -4.37 -0.54
CA THR A 25 -3.28 -3.56 -0.56
C THR A 25 -2.90 -2.17 -0.14
N TYR A 26 -3.48 -1.16 -0.79
CA TYR A 26 -3.22 0.20 -0.34
C TYR A 26 -4.52 0.99 -0.24
N TRP A 27 -4.47 2.02 0.56
CA TRP A 27 -5.58 2.96 0.69
C TRP A 27 -5.01 4.32 1.04
N VAL A 28 -5.81 5.36 0.80
CA VAL A 28 -5.41 6.72 1.09
C VAL A 28 -6.40 7.29 2.08
N ALA A 29 -5.89 7.82 3.18
CA ALA A 29 -6.68 8.50 4.18
C ALA A 29 -6.09 9.88 4.36
N GLY A 30 -6.90 10.91 4.06
CA GLY A 30 -6.38 12.25 4.01
C GLY A 30 -5.35 12.35 2.91
N LYS A 31 -4.12 12.67 3.27
CA LYS A 31 -3.04 12.73 2.29
C LYS A 31 -1.98 11.65 2.56
N ILE A 32 -2.34 10.65 3.33
CA ILE A 32 -1.41 9.59 3.71
C ILE A 32 -1.85 8.31 3.00
N LEU A 33 -0.94 7.75 2.26
CA LEU A 33 -1.14 6.46 1.61
C LEU A 33 -0.48 5.38 2.44
N THR A 34 -1.19 4.29 2.65
CA THR A 34 -0.68 3.14 3.39
C THR A 34 -0.74 1.92 2.50
N VAL A 35 0.36 1.18 2.48
CA VAL A 35 0.41 -0.12 1.81
C VAL A 35 0.58 -1.17 2.88
N ALA A 36 -0.19 -2.25 2.78
CA ALA A 36 -0.12 -3.34 3.73
C ALA A 36 0.07 -4.66 3.00
N THR A 37 0.86 -5.52 3.60
CA THR A 37 1.08 -6.87 3.12
C THR A 37 0.90 -7.83 4.28
N GLY A 38 1.02 -9.12 4.01
CA GLY A 38 0.96 -10.10 5.07
C GLY A 38 2.09 -9.98 6.08
N GLY A 39 3.19 -9.40 5.70
CA GLY A 39 4.36 -9.30 6.56
C GLY A 39 4.63 -7.92 7.11
N GLY A 40 3.86 -6.91 6.72
CA GLY A 40 4.10 -5.57 7.24
C GLY A 40 3.33 -4.51 6.49
N GLY A 41 3.66 -3.26 6.76
CA GLY A 41 3.02 -2.14 6.11
C GLY A 41 3.91 -0.93 6.10
N ARG A 42 3.51 0.06 5.30
CA ARG A 42 4.28 1.28 5.17
C ARG A 42 3.35 2.41 4.76
N SER A 43 3.61 3.59 5.28
CA SER A 43 2.79 4.76 4.96
C SER A 43 3.69 5.89 4.49
N ARG A 44 3.14 6.72 3.62
CA ARG A 44 3.84 7.89 3.14
C ARG A 44 2.84 8.93 2.66
N GLN A 45 3.21 10.19 2.79
CA GLN A 45 2.38 11.27 2.27
C GLN A 45 2.37 11.21 0.74
N VAL A 46 1.18 11.37 0.16
CA VAL A 46 1.03 11.19 -1.28
C VAL A 46 1.77 12.27 -2.06
N GLY A 47 1.65 13.51 -1.63
CA GLY A 47 2.32 14.60 -2.34
C GLY A 47 1.81 14.75 -3.76
N ALA A 48 2.73 14.96 -4.70
CA ALA A 48 2.39 15.17 -6.10
C ALA A 48 2.35 13.89 -6.91
N LEU A 49 2.70 12.76 -6.31
CA LEU A 49 2.72 11.49 -7.02
C LEU A 49 1.31 10.91 -7.12
N GLN A 50 1.10 10.11 -8.15
CA GLN A 50 -0.13 9.36 -8.23
C GLN A 50 -0.11 8.27 -7.16
N PRO A 51 -1.27 8.05 -6.50
CA PRO A 51 -1.29 7.06 -5.42
C PRO A 51 -0.83 5.67 -5.85
N GLU A 52 -1.21 5.25 -7.05
CA GLU A 52 -0.83 3.91 -7.52
C GLU A 52 0.69 3.78 -7.65
N LEU A 53 1.34 4.81 -8.16
CA LEU A 53 2.79 4.76 -8.32
C LEU A 53 3.48 4.74 -6.98
N LEU A 54 3.01 5.57 -6.05
CA LEU A 54 3.58 5.58 -4.72
C LEU A 54 3.36 4.25 -4.01
N ALA A 55 2.18 3.68 -4.18
CA ALA A 55 1.87 2.39 -3.57
C ALA A 55 2.82 1.31 -4.08
N ARG A 56 3.10 1.32 -5.37
CA ARG A 56 4.01 0.34 -5.94
C ARG A 56 5.41 0.51 -5.40
N GLU A 57 5.87 1.75 -5.23
CA GLU A 57 7.17 1.99 -4.64
C GLU A 57 7.25 1.49 -3.21
N LEU A 58 6.22 1.75 -2.42
CA LEU A 58 6.21 1.31 -1.04
C LEU A 58 6.15 -0.21 -0.96
N LEU A 59 5.38 -0.83 -1.84
CA LEU A 59 5.33 -2.29 -1.87
C LEU A 59 6.71 -2.86 -2.20
N LEU A 60 7.40 -2.25 -3.14
CA LEU A 60 8.73 -2.71 -3.50
C LEU A 60 9.68 -2.58 -2.31
N GLU A 61 9.59 -1.51 -1.55
CA GLU A 61 10.40 -1.36 -0.35
C GLU A 61 10.11 -2.47 0.66
N LEU A 62 8.83 -2.81 0.83
CA LEU A 62 8.47 -3.89 1.74
C LEU A 62 9.03 -5.22 1.26
N VAL A 63 8.98 -5.47 -0.04
CA VAL A 63 9.53 -6.69 -0.61
C VAL A 63 11.03 -6.75 -0.37
N LYS A 64 11.74 -5.65 -0.61
CA LYS A 64 13.18 -5.63 -0.45
C LYS A 64 13.62 -5.84 0.99
N THR A 65 12.77 -5.49 1.94
CA THR A 65 13.07 -5.68 3.35
C THR A 65 12.48 -6.98 3.90
N GLY A 66 11.87 -7.79 3.06
CA GLY A 66 11.33 -9.07 3.47
C GLY A 66 10.02 -9.00 4.23
N LYS A 67 9.30 -7.90 4.12
CA LYS A 67 8.05 -7.71 4.86
C LYS A 67 6.84 -7.92 3.95
N VAL A 68 6.78 -9.06 3.34
CA VAL A 68 5.67 -9.41 2.44
C VAL A 68 5.03 -10.73 2.83
#